data_567c195f47cc4a0f83e40ecd9b4773dc
#
_entry.id   567c195f47cc4a0f83e40ecd9b4773dc
#
_cell.length_a   1.000
_cell.length_b   1.000
_cell.length_c   1.000
_cell.angle_alpha   90.00
_cell.angle_beta   90.00
_cell.angle_gamma   90.00
#
_symmetry.space_group_name_H-M   'P 1'
#
loop_
_entity.id
_entity.type
_entity.pdbx_description
1 polymer ?
#
loop_
_entity_poly.entity_id
_entity_poly.type
_entity_poly.pdbx_seq_one_letter_code
_entity_poly.pdbx_strand_id
1 'polypeptide(L)'
;MIGSYVPSAVEASLFGIEIKGYTPDEAILIEKEEATVSLTFAQDGSATANLNKSSPYRVSISLQSTSATNTWFHLIYKLYELYGVDFNMPLYRTDKNGDTSFFATEVFFENIPSVNKNKEVATHIWTFLCVNPSFTIGSNVDPDQIVQTLHMLDSALRVADMFGVDLSSFKSSIQDFSSSAVTKLKEMF
;
A
#
# COMPACT_ATOMS: atom_id res chain seq x y z
N MET A 1 -15.02 5.30 -20.59
CA MET A 1 -14.03 6.39 -20.33
C MET A 1 -12.67 5.73 -20.12
N ILE A 2 -11.60 6.22 -20.76
CA ILE A 2 -10.25 5.65 -20.60
C ILE A 2 -9.59 6.44 -19.49
N GLY A 3 -9.31 5.79 -18.34
CA GLY A 3 -8.50 6.40 -17.29
C GLY A 3 -7.08 6.67 -17.81
N SER A 4 -6.50 7.84 -17.52
CA SER A 4 -5.12 8.14 -17.87
C SER A 4 -4.21 7.79 -16.67
N TYR A 5 -3.24 6.92 -16.89
CA TYR A 5 -2.20 6.62 -15.92
C TYR A 5 -0.92 7.38 -16.30
N VAL A 6 -0.42 8.20 -15.39
CA VAL A 6 0.84 8.93 -15.58
C VAL A 6 1.82 8.47 -14.49
N PRO A 7 2.83 7.65 -14.83
CA PRO A 7 3.79 7.13 -13.85
C PRO A 7 4.52 8.21 -13.02
N SER A 8 4.68 9.40 -13.58
CA SER A 8 5.31 10.55 -12.89
C SER A 8 4.45 11.17 -11.78
N ALA A 9 3.20 10.75 -11.63
CA ALA A 9 2.30 11.23 -10.56
C ALA A 9 2.47 10.47 -9.24
N VAL A 10 3.24 9.39 -9.23
CA VAL A 10 3.52 8.62 -8.01
C VAL A 10 4.68 9.27 -7.27
N GLU A 11 4.39 9.77 -6.07
CA GLU A 11 5.39 10.32 -5.17
C GLU A 11 5.59 9.38 -3.99
N ALA A 12 6.85 9.13 -3.64
CA ALA A 12 7.18 8.42 -2.43
C ALA A 12 8.34 9.09 -1.69
N SER A 13 8.35 8.97 -0.39
CA SER A 13 9.42 9.45 0.47
C SER A 13 9.73 8.45 1.57
N LEU A 14 11.02 8.28 1.86
CA LEU A 14 11.51 7.52 3.00
C LEU A 14 12.27 8.47 3.92
N PHE A 15 11.92 8.48 5.21
CA PHE A 15 12.52 9.36 6.19
C PHE A 15 12.49 10.85 5.77
N GLY A 16 11.39 11.27 5.09
CA GLY A 16 11.22 12.63 4.59
C GLY A 16 12.02 12.99 3.33
N ILE A 17 12.79 12.04 2.77
CA ILE A 17 13.56 12.22 1.55
C ILE A 17 12.75 11.69 0.38
N GLU A 18 12.49 12.55 -0.60
CA GLU A 18 11.79 12.17 -1.84
C GLU A 18 12.60 11.16 -2.65
N ILE A 19 11.94 10.10 -3.09
CA ILE A 19 12.55 9.03 -3.87
C ILE A 19 12.45 9.37 -5.34
N LYS A 20 13.61 9.39 -6.03
CA LYS A 20 13.72 9.72 -7.46
C LYS A 20 14.58 8.70 -8.21
N GLY A 21 14.39 8.64 -9.52
CA GLY A 21 15.18 7.77 -10.40
C GLY A 21 14.73 6.32 -10.39
N TYR A 22 13.42 6.12 -10.40
CA TYR A 22 12.80 4.81 -10.56
C TYR A 22 13.14 4.16 -11.89
N THR A 23 13.05 2.83 -11.93
CA THR A 23 13.10 2.09 -13.19
C THR A 23 11.81 2.28 -14.00
N PRO A 24 11.85 2.17 -15.35
CA PRO A 24 10.67 2.39 -16.18
C PRO A 24 9.57 1.36 -15.98
N ASP A 25 9.93 0.11 -15.65
CA ASP A 25 9.01 -1.02 -15.66
C ASP A 25 8.25 -1.16 -14.33
N GLU A 26 8.97 -1.25 -13.22
CA GLU A 26 8.37 -1.44 -11.89
C GLU A 26 9.07 -0.55 -10.87
N ALA A 27 8.42 0.56 -10.54
CA ALA A 27 8.99 1.55 -9.64
C ALA A 27 8.88 1.15 -8.16
N ILE A 28 7.67 0.79 -7.73
CA ILE A 28 7.37 0.43 -6.33
C ILE A 28 6.35 -0.69 -6.32
N LEU A 29 6.72 -1.82 -5.72
CA LEU A 29 5.87 -2.97 -5.47
C LEU A 29 5.54 -3.02 -3.98
N ILE A 30 4.26 -3.18 -3.64
CA ILE A 30 3.77 -3.32 -2.26
C ILE A 30 2.99 -4.61 -2.16
N GLU A 31 3.46 -5.53 -1.34
CA GLU A 31 2.86 -6.85 -1.16
C GLU A 31 2.64 -7.12 0.32
N LYS A 32 1.55 -7.82 0.63
CA LYS A 32 1.31 -8.35 1.96
C LYS A 32 2.04 -9.69 2.09
N GLU A 33 2.86 -9.86 3.14
CA GLU A 33 3.68 -11.05 3.33
C GLU A 33 2.86 -12.33 3.50
N GLU A 34 1.76 -12.24 4.23
CA GLU A 34 0.93 -13.40 4.52
C GLU A 34 -0.50 -13.20 4.05
N ALA A 35 -1.15 -14.29 3.69
CA ALA A 35 -2.56 -14.29 3.36
C ALA A 35 -3.41 -13.77 4.53
N THR A 36 -4.40 -12.93 4.23
CA THR A 36 -5.32 -12.40 5.24
C THR A 36 -6.14 -13.49 5.90
N VAL A 37 -6.45 -14.57 5.18
CA VAL A 37 -7.19 -15.72 5.70
C VAL A 37 -6.44 -17.00 5.35
N SER A 38 -6.23 -17.87 6.34
CA SER A 38 -5.77 -19.24 6.15
C SER A 38 -6.88 -20.22 6.51
N LEU A 39 -7.08 -21.25 5.68
CA LEU A 39 -8.06 -22.29 5.89
C LEU A 39 -7.36 -23.59 6.32
N THR A 40 -7.83 -24.17 7.42
CA THR A 40 -7.40 -25.49 7.89
C THR A 40 -8.58 -26.44 7.81
N PHE A 41 -8.39 -27.58 7.14
CA PHE A 41 -9.42 -28.61 7.01
C PHE A 41 -9.15 -29.75 7.98
N ALA A 42 -10.18 -30.16 8.72
CA ALA A 42 -10.13 -31.34 9.57
C ALA A 42 -10.45 -32.64 8.77
N GLN A 43 -10.17 -33.79 9.34
CA GLN A 43 -10.42 -35.09 8.69
C GLN A 43 -11.91 -35.37 8.43
N ASP A 44 -12.80 -34.74 9.19
CA ASP A 44 -14.27 -34.83 9.03
C ASP A 44 -14.82 -33.91 7.92
N GLY A 45 -13.94 -33.15 7.22
CA GLY A 45 -14.31 -32.20 6.18
C GLY A 45 -14.72 -30.83 6.71
N SER A 46 -14.68 -30.59 8.02
CA SER A 46 -14.92 -29.26 8.58
C SER A 46 -13.76 -28.33 8.27
N ALA A 47 -14.06 -27.03 8.00
CA ALA A 47 -13.08 -26.02 7.70
C ALA A 47 -13.06 -24.95 8.81
N THR A 48 -11.86 -24.61 9.29
CA THR A 48 -11.64 -23.49 10.20
C THR A 48 -10.89 -22.38 9.47
N ALA A 49 -11.45 -21.17 9.48
CA ALA A 49 -10.81 -19.98 8.91
C ALA A 49 -10.10 -19.19 10.01
N ASN A 50 -8.81 -18.97 9.83
CA ASN A 50 -8.00 -18.12 10.70
C ASN A 50 -7.73 -16.79 9.99
N LEU A 51 -8.13 -15.68 10.62
CA LEU A 51 -7.90 -14.32 10.11
C LEU A 51 -6.58 -13.77 10.65
N ASN A 52 -5.63 -13.53 9.75
CA ASN A 52 -4.36 -12.89 10.08
C ASN A 52 -4.45 -11.37 9.87
N LYS A 53 -4.61 -10.63 11.00
CA LYS A 53 -4.75 -9.18 10.99
C LYS A 53 -3.42 -8.42 11.00
N SER A 54 -2.34 -9.06 11.47
CA SER A 54 -1.07 -8.40 11.79
C SER A 54 0.09 -8.81 10.89
N SER A 55 -0.19 -9.09 9.62
CA SER A 55 0.87 -9.43 8.67
C SER A 55 1.61 -8.16 8.22
N PRO A 56 2.95 -8.19 8.19
CA PRO A 56 3.73 -7.09 7.63
C PRO A 56 3.54 -6.99 6.12
N TYR A 57 3.87 -5.83 5.59
CA TYR A 57 3.92 -5.58 4.16
C TYR A 57 5.36 -5.45 3.69
N ARG A 58 5.68 -6.10 2.59
CA ARG A 58 6.94 -5.92 1.88
C ARG A 58 6.80 -4.81 0.85
N VAL A 59 7.71 -3.85 0.88
CA VAL A 59 7.79 -2.77 -0.10
C VAL A 59 9.12 -2.88 -0.82
N SER A 60 9.08 -3.15 -2.13
CA SER A 60 10.25 -3.21 -2.99
C SER A 60 10.31 -1.94 -3.85
N ILE A 61 11.43 -1.23 -3.80
CA ILE A 61 11.67 0.00 -4.55
C ILE A 61 12.79 -0.24 -5.55
N SER A 62 12.47 -0.15 -6.83
CA SER A 62 13.39 -0.38 -7.94
C SER A 62 13.93 0.94 -8.48
N LEU A 63 15.23 1.16 -8.29
CA LEU A 63 15.93 2.38 -8.70
C LEU A 63 16.97 2.08 -9.78
N GLN A 64 17.16 3.04 -10.68
CA GLN A 64 18.30 3.00 -11.60
C GLN A 64 19.61 3.14 -10.82
N SER A 65 20.66 2.43 -11.22
CA SER A 65 21.97 2.48 -10.55
C SER A 65 22.58 3.90 -10.53
N THR A 66 22.16 4.76 -11.44
CA THR A 66 22.58 6.17 -11.54
C THR A 66 21.82 7.12 -10.60
N SER A 67 20.75 6.64 -9.95
CA SER A 67 19.93 7.46 -9.06
C SER A 67 20.69 7.88 -7.80
N ALA A 68 20.67 9.18 -7.47
CA ALA A 68 21.23 9.73 -6.23
C ALA A 68 20.52 9.16 -4.98
N THR A 69 19.28 8.71 -5.10
CA THR A 69 18.50 8.10 -4.02
C THR A 69 19.20 6.85 -3.46
N ASN A 70 19.96 6.09 -4.29
CA ASN A 70 20.73 4.95 -3.81
C ASN A 70 21.76 5.34 -2.74
N THR A 71 22.41 6.49 -2.92
CA THR A 71 23.39 7.01 -1.94
C THR A 71 22.71 7.38 -0.63
N TRP A 72 21.51 8.00 -0.70
CA TRP A 72 20.73 8.34 0.49
C TRP A 72 20.24 7.09 1.21
N PHE A 73 19.72 6.10 0.51
CA PHE A 73 19.28 4.85 1.12
C PHE A 73 20.44 4.10 1.80
N HIS A 74 21.60 4.09 1.16
CA HIS A 74 22.79 3.49 1.78
C HIS A 74 23.23 4.23 3.04
N LEU A 75 23.14 5.56 3.06
CA LEU A 75 23.45 6.36 4.24
C LEU A 75 22.47 6.06 5.39
N ILE A 76 21.17 6.04 5.10
CA ILE A 76 20.13 5.68 6.07
C ILE A 76 20.34 4.24 6.57
N TYR A 77 20.69 3.31 5.66
CA TYR A 77 21.00 1.94 6.04
C TYR A 77 22.20 1.86 7.01
N LYS A 78 23.24 2.68 6.83
CA LYS A 78 24.36 2.76 7.76
C LYS A 78 23.94 3.31 9.13
N LEU A 79 23.03 4.25 9.19
CA LEU A 79 22.42 4.71 10.43
C LEU A 79 21.61 3.60 11.11
N TYR A 80 20.83 2.86 10.30
CA TYR A 80 20.07 1.71 10.78
C TYR A 80 20.98 0.61 11.37
N GLU A 81 22.11 0.29 10.72
CA GLU A 81 23.11 -0.64 11.27
C GLU A 81 23.69 -0.16 12.62
N LEU A 82 23.82 1.17 12.80
CA LEU A 82 24.41 1.77 13.99
C LEU A 82 23.41 1.82 15.16
N TYR A 83 22.16 2.20 14.91
CA TYR A 83 21.13 2.40 15.93
C TYR A 83 20.19 1.19 16.11
N GLY A 84 20.23 0.24 15.20
CA GLY A 84 19.42 -0.98 15.26
C GLY A 84 17.94 -0.74 14.95
N VAL A 85 17.09 -1.67 15.41
CA VAL A 85 15.66 -1.70 15.13
C VAL A 85 14.85 -0.55 15.75
N ASP A 86 15.43 0.17 16.71
CA ASP A 86 14.79 1.34 17.33
C ASP A 86 14.81 2.58 16.42
N PHE A 87 15.49 2.50 15.27
CA PHE A 87 15.54 3.59 14.29
C PHE A 87 14.30 3.58 13.41
N ASN A 88 13.33 4.40 13.77
CA ASN A 88 12.06 4.53 13.02
C ASN A 88 12.25 5.28 11.70
N MET A 89 11.83 4.65 10.60
CA MET A 89 11.90 5.20 9.25
C MET A 89 10.49 5.29 8.65
N PRO A 90 9.81 6.43 8.69
CA PRO A 90 8.51 6.55 8.04
C PRO A 90 8.65 6.48 6.53
N LEU A 91 7.81 5.64 5.90
CA LEU A 91 7.64 5.52 4.46
C LEU A 91 6.27 6.04 4.07
N TYR A 92 6.24 6.95 3.12
CA TYR A 92 5.02 7.50 2.55
C TYR A 92 5.03 7.32 1.03
N ARG A 93 3.91 6.89 0.47
CA ARG A 93 3.65 6.84 -0.97
C ARG A 93 2.26 7.34 -1.27
N THR A 94 2.12 8.18 -2.25
CA THR A 94 0.83 8.63 -2.78
C THR A 94 0.85 8.63 -4.30
N ASP A 95 -0.31 8.36 -4.89
CA ASP A 95 -0.57 8.55 -6.30
C ASP A 95 -1.47 9.77 -6.48
N LYS A 96 -0.97 10.82 -7.13
CA LYS A 96 -1.72 12.07 -7.35
C LYS A 96 -2.88 11.91 -8.34
N ASN A 97 -2.83 10.89 -9.19
CA ASN A 97 -3.87 10.61 -10.18
C ASN A 97 -4.86 9.55 -9.70
N GLY A 98 -4.65 8.98 -8.52
CA GLY A 98 -5.49 7.97 -7.91
C GLY A 98 -5.51 8.09 -6.40
N ASP A 99 -6.52 7.51 -5.76
CA ASP A 99 -6.68 7.54 -4.30
C ASP A 99 -5.81 6.47 -3.60
N THR A 100 -4.80 5.91 -4.30
CA THR A 100 -3.91 4.92 -3.70
C THR A 100 -2.87 5.61 -2.84
N SER A 101 -2.90 5.31 -1.55
CA SER A 101 -1.94 5.83 -0.58
C SER A 101 -1.42 4.73 0.33
N PHE A 102 -0.15 4.83 0.68
CA PHE A 102 0.52 3.93 1.62
C PHE A 102 1.33 4.76 2.61
N PHE A 103 1.12 4.49 3.89
CA PHE A 103 1.88 5.13 4.96
C PHE A 103 2.25 4.11 6.03
N ALA A 104 3.53 4.02 6.35
CA ALA A 104 4.05 3.19 7.43
C ALA A 104 4.98 4.02 8.32
N THR A 105 4.83 3.90 9.63
CA THR A 105 5.70 4.54 10.61
C THR A 105 6.87 3.66 11.00
N GLU A 106 6.66 2.34 11.03
CA GLU A 106 7.65 1.34 11.42
C GLU A 106 8.09 0.59 10.16
N VAL A 107 9.24 0.98 9.63
CA VAL A 107 9.81 0.43 8.40
C VAL A 107 11.23 -0.06 8.68
N PHE A 108 11.50 -1.28 8.28
CA PHE A 108 12.78 -1.95 8.48
C PHE A 108 13.41 -2.32 7.16
N PHE A 109 14.72 -2.18 7.03
CA PHE A 109 15.44 -2.73 5.90
C PHE A 109 15.41 -4.26 5.96
N GLU A 110 14.88 -4.90 4.92
CA GLU A 110 14.96 -6.35 4.78
C GLU A 110 16.24 -6.75 4.02
N ASN A 111 16.45 -6.15 2.86
CA ASN A 111 17.61 -6.41 2.03
C ASN A 111 18.16 -5.14 1.38
N ILE A 112 19.49 -5.11 1.25
CA ILE A 112 20.20 -4.14 0.42
C ILE A 112 20.34 -4.69 -1.01
N PRO A 113 20.37 -3.85 -2.05
CA PRO A 113 20.51 -4.30 -3.41
C PRO A 113 21.86 -4.97 -3.68
N SER A 114 21.86 -6.02 -4.50
CA SER A 114 23.07 -6.57 -5.08
C SER A 114 23.65 -5.62 -6.12
N VAL A 115 24.96 -5.44 -6.11
CA VAL A 115 25.65 -4.56 -7.07
C VAL A 115 26.30 -5.40 -8.18
N ASN A 116 25.74 -5.32 -9.38
CA ASN A 116 26.30 -5.92 -10.57
C ASN A 116 26.72 -4.83 -11.56
N LYS A 117 27.90 -4.94 -12.16
CA LYS A 117 28.37 -4.06 -13.24
C LYS A 117 28.17 -4.75 -14.58
N ASN A 118 27.10 -4.40 -15.28
CA ASN A 118 26.82 -4.82 -16.63
C ASN A 118 26.97 -3.64 -17.61
N LYS A 119 26.90 -3.92 -18.92
CA LYS A 119 26.92 -2.88 -19.97
C LYS A 119 25.66 -2.02 -19.98
N GLU A 120 24.56 -2.52 -19.41
CA GLU A 120 23.28 -1.83 -19.27
C GLU A 120 23.17 -1.17 -17.90
N VAL A 121 22.27 -0.18 -17.78
CA VAL A 121 21.99 0.48 -16.50
C VAL A 121 21.42 -0.57 -15.55
N ALA A 122 22.18 -0.92 -14.53
CA ALA A 122 21.74 -1.89 -13.54
C ALA A 122 20.59 -1.33 -12.68
N THR A 123 19.68 -2.21 -12.27
CA THR A 123 18.61 -1.89 -11.32
C THR A 123 19.05 -2.25 -9.91
N HIS A 124 18.85 -1.34 -8.98
CA HIS A 124 19.03 -1.58 -7.56
C HIS A 124 17.65 -1.71 -6.90
N ILE A 125 17.36 -2.88 -6.32
CA ILE A 125 16.11 -3.16 -5.63
C ILE A 125 16.35 -3.08 -4.13
N TRP A 126 15.70 -2.12 -3.48
CA TRP A 126 15.68 -1.95 -2.04
C TRP A 126 14.40 -2.56 -1.49
N THR A 127 14.52 -3.43 -0.48
CA THR A 127 13.37 -4.12 0.11
C THR A 127 13.21 -3.73 1.57
N PHE A 128 11.98 -3.37 1.92
CA PHE A 128 11.59 -2.91 3.25
C PHE A 128 10.44 -3.75 3.78
N LEU A 129 10.46 -4.02 5.08
CA LEU A 129 9.32 -4.57 5.82
C LEU A 129 8.63 -3.44 6.59
N CYS A 130 7.33 -3.33 6.38
CA CYS A 130 6.49 -2.31 7.01
C CYS A 130 5.49 -2.97 7.96
N VAL A 131 5.48 -2.55 9.22
CA VAL A 131 4.57 -3.08 10.23
C VAL A 131 3.35 -2.18 10.34
N ASN A 132 2.16 -2.79 10.33
CA ASN A 132 0.87 -2.10 10.45
C ASN A 132 0.70 -0.83 9.60
N PRO A 133 0.98 -0.87 8.28
CA PRO A 133 0.82 0.31 7.45
C PRO A 133 -0.66 0.67 7.27
N SER A 134 -0.93 1.95 7.06
CA SER A 134 -2.18 2.42 6.50
C SER A 134 -2.09 2.31 4.98
N PHE A 135 -2.83 1.38 4.39
CA PHE A 135 -2.81 1.13 2.95
C PHE A 135 -4.22 1.25 2.38
N THR A 136 -4.40 2.20 1.49
CA THR A 136 -5.64 2.42 0.75
C THR A 136 -5.37 2.22 -0.72
N ILE A 137 -6.12 1.32 -1.35
CA ILE A 137 -6.09 1.10 -2.80
C ILE A 137 -7.26 1.86 -3.37
N GLY A 138 -6.97 2.95 -4.08
CA GLY A 138 -7.95 3.73 -4.79
C GLY A 138 -7.96 3.43 -6.28
N SER A 139 -8.85 4.08 -7.00
CA SER A 139 -9.02 3.93 -8.44
C SER A 139 -9.12 5.32 -9.06
N ASN A 140 -8.61 5.50 -10.28
CA ASN A 140 -8.80 6.69 -11.11
C ASN A 140 -10.21 6.71 -11.73
N VAL A 141 -11.22 6.39 -10.93
CA VAL A 141 -12.61 6.27 -11.39
C VAL A 141 -13.31 7.61 -11.15
N ASP A 142 -14.18 7.96 -12.10
CA ASP A 142 -15.08 9.12 -12.01
C ASP A 142 -15.85 9.10 -10.67
N PRO A 143 -15.92 10.22 -9.93
CA PRO A 143 -16.68 10.33 -8.69
C PRO A 143 -18.10 9.77 -8.76
N ASP A 144 -18.78 9.91 -9.88
CA ASP A 144 -20.12 9.35 -10.10
C ASP A 144 -20.15 7.81 -10.04
N GLN A 145 -19.09 7.14 -10.47
CA GLN A 145 -18.99 5.68 -10.35
C GLN A 145 -18.75 5.23 -8.92
N ILE A 146 -18.03 6.01 -8.13
CA ILE A 146 -17.85 5.75 -6.69
C ILE A 146 -19.21 5.81 -5.98
N VAL A 147 -20.01 6.83 -6.28
CA VAL A 147 -21.36 6.98 -5.71
C VAL A 147 -22.25 5.79 -6.12
N GLN A 148 -22.22 5.35 -7.38
CA GLN A 148 -22.96 4.16 -7.83
C GLN A 148 -22.51 2.89 -7.12
N THR A 149 -21.20 2.71 -6.92
CA THR A 149 -20.66 1.55 -6.20
C THR A 149 -21.09 1.56 -4.75
N LEU A 150 -21.12 2.72 -4.08
CA LEU A 150 -21.62 2.87 -2.71
C LEU A 150 -23.12 2.54 -2.61
N HIS A 151 -23.93 2.93 -3.59
CA HIS A 151 -25.36 2.56 -3.64
C HIS A 151 -25.56 1.05 -3.82
N MET A 152 -24.76 0.41 -4.68
CA MET A 152 -24.77 -1.06 -4.84
C MET A 152 -24.40 -1.77 -3.54
N LEU A 153 -23.40 -1.25 -2.83
CA LEU A 153 -22.96 -1.80 -1.54
C LEU A 153 -24.05 -1.65 -0.47
N ASP A 154 -24.70 -0.48 -0.36
CA ASP A 154 -25.82 -0.26 0.56
C ASP A 154 -26.99 -1.23 0.25
N SER A 155 -27.27 -1.47 -1.02
CA SER A 155 -28.28 -2.43 -1.43
C SER A 155 -27.91 -3.87 -1.05
N ALA A 156 -26.65 -4.26 -1.21
CA ALA A 156 -26.16 -5.58 -0.80
C ALA A 156 -26.21 -5.76 0.72
N LEU A 157 -25.91 -4.70 1.49
CA LEU A 157 -26.02 -4.71 2.96
C LEU A 157 -27.45 -4.87 3.45
N ARG A 158 -28.43 -4.26 2.77
CA ARG A 158 -29.86 -4.45 3.08
C ARG A 158 -30.30 -5.89 2.85
N VAL A 159 -29.82 -6.49 1.76
CA VAL A 159 -30.10 -7.91 1.49
C VAL A 159 -29.49 -8.81 2.56
N ALA A 160 -28.26 -8.55 2.99
CA ALA A 160 -27.62 -9.33 4.06
C ALA A 160 -28.35 -9.18 5.42
N ASP A 161 -28.88 -8.00 5.75
CA ASP A 161 -29.75 -7.79 6.90
C ASP A 161 -31.01 -8.66 6.86
N MET A 162 -31.60 -8.85 5.68
CA MET A 162 -32.77 -9.72 5.51
C MET A 162 -32.45 -11.20 5.81
N PHE A 163 -31.19 -11.59 5.67
CA PHE A 163 -30.71 -12.93 6.03
C PHE A 163 -30.19 -13.05 7.48
N GLY A 164 -30.38 -12.01 8.30
CA GLY A 164 -30.02 -12.01 9.72
C GLY A 164 -28.51 -11.93 9.99
N VAL A 165 -27.71 -11.44 9.04
CA VAL A 165 -26.28 -11.19 9.24
C VAL A 165 -26.08 -9.86 9.94
N ASP A 166 -25.50 -9.85 11.14
CA ASP A 166 -25.18 -8.61 11.86
C ASP A 166 -24.00 -7.89 11.19
N LEU A 167 -24.31 -6.79 10.52
CA LEU A 167 -23.35 -5.95 9.80
C LEU A 167 -23.27 -4.53 10.40
N SER A 168 -23.70 -4.35 11.65
CA SER A 168 -23.79 -3.03 12.31
C SER A 168 -22.43 -2.29 12.32
N SER A 169 -21.34 -3.02 12.63
CA SER A 169 -19.97 -2.47 12.61
C SER A 169 -19.49 -2.10 11.21
N PHE A 170 -19.89 -2.87 10.20
CA PHE A 170 -19.52 -2.60 8.80
C PHE A 170 -20.31 -1.40 8.24
N LYS A 171 -21.60 -1.27 8.60
CA LYS A 171 -22.42 -0.10 8.22
C LYS A 171 -21.85 1.20 8.76
N SER A 172 -21.41 1.23 10.02
CA SER A 172 -20.78 2.43 10.61
C SER A 172 -19.50 2.80 9.85
N SER A 173 -18.63 1.84 9.53
CA SER A 173 -17.41 2.08 8.79
C SER A 173 -17.65 2.62 7.36
N ILE A 174 -18.70 2.15 6.68
CA ILE A 174 -19.07 2.66 5.35
C ILE A 174 -19.66 4.06 5.43
N GLN A 175 -20.47 4.37 6.44
CA GLN A 175 -21.01 5.72 6.63
C GLN A 175 -19.89 6.73 6.90
N ASP A 176 -18.91 6.38 7.70
CA ASP A 176 -17.72 7.21 7.95
C ASP A 176 -16.91 7.43 6.69
N PHE A 177 -16.71 6.38 5.88
CA PHE A 177 -16.01 6.47 4.60
C PHE A 177 -16.77 7.34 3.59
N SER A 178 -18.10 7.14 3.45
CA SER A 178 -18.92 7.90 2.51
C SER A 178 -19.01 9.38 2.88
N SER A 179 -19.14 9.70 4.16
CA SER A 179 -19.16 11.09 4.64
C SER A 179 -17.81 11.79 4.42
N SER A 180 -16.71 11.09 4.65
CA SER A 180 -15.34 11.58 4.38
C SER A 180 -15.10 11.79 2.88
N ALA A 181 -15.54 10.87 2.02
CA ALA A 181 -15.42 10.99 0.58
C ALA A 181 -16.24 12.15 0.01
N VAL A 182 -17.49 12.32 0.48
CA VAL A 182 -18.37 13.43 0.07
C VAL A 182 -17.83 14.79 0.54
N THR A 183 -17.22 14.86 1.72
CA THR A 183 -16.60 16.10 2.24
C THR A 183 -15.39 16.48 1.40
N LYS A 184 -14.50 15.53 1.09
CA LYS A 184 -13.35 15.78 0.20
C LYS A 184 -13.78 16.21 -1.21
N LEU A 185 -14.84 15.61 -1.77
CA LEU A 185 -15.38 16.01 -3.08
C LEU A 185 -15.91 17.45 -3.06
N LYS A 186 -16.53 17.90 -1.95
CA LYS A 186 -17.00 19.29 -1.81
C LYS A 186 -15.89 20.33 -1.65
N GLU A 187 -14.73 19.92 -1.16
CA GLU A 187 -13.55 20.78 -1.02
C GLU A 187 -12.74 20.92 -2.34
N MET A 188 -13.01 20.05 -3.33
CA MET A 188 -12.34 20.07 -4.64
C MET A 188 -13.10 20.90 -5.70
N PHE A 189 -14.30 21.39 -5.39
CA PHE A 189 -15.14 22.24 -6.24
C PHE A 189 -15.60 23.50 -5.50
#